data_2342931d8e7c7a897dcb61941632bc26
#
_entry.id   2342931d8e7c7a897dcb61941632bc26
#
_cell.length_a   1.000
_cell.length_b   1.000
_cell.length_c   1.000
_cell.angle_alpha   90.00
_cell.angle_beta   90.00
_cell.angle_gamma   90.00
#
_symmetry.space_group_name_H-M   'P 1'
#
loop_
_entity.id
_entity.type
_entity.pdbx_description
1 polymer ?
#
loop_
_entity_poly.entity_id
_entity_poly.type
_entity_poly.pdbx_seq_one_letter_code
_entity_poly.pdbx_strand_id
1 'polypeptide(L)'
;KKLCKRTGMDKVFFGNSGAEANEGAIKMARKYSYDHYGKGRDVVITLVNSFHGRTIATLTATGQEVFHNYFGPFNEGFQYVPAGDLEALTELVDRHTCAVMMELIQGEGGVMALDPEYVQAVRALCDEKDLVLIVDEVQTGMGRTGTFLCCEHYNLKPDIVTLAKGLGGGLPIGAVLMNEKVAEGMGPGTHGSTFGGNPVCCAGGLAVLNTVTAPGFLEEVQHKAAKLREKLAKLPGVESVSGLGLMIGIALKDKKAIDVANAA
;
A
#
# COMPACT_ATOMS: atom_id res chain seq x y z
N LYS A 1 10.31 14.27 9.91
CA LYS A 1 11.59 13.76 10.43
C LYS A 1 11.45 12.37 11.08
N LYS A 2 10.50 12.15 12.03
CA LYS A 2 10.41 10.89 12.77
C LYS A 2 10.01 9.72 11.86
N LEU A 3 9.05 9.91 10.95
CA LEU A 3 8.68 8.92 9.93
C LEU A 3 9.87 8.56 9.04
N CYS A 4 10.52 9.54 8.43
CA CYS A 4 11.69 9.30 7.58
C CYS A 4 12.79 8.53 8.34
N LYS A 5 13.10 8.95 9.58
CA LYS A 5 14.09 8.24 10.42
C LYS A 5 13.69 6.78 10.70
N ARG A 6 12.37 6.49 10.89
CA ARG A 6 11.92 5.12 11.22
C ARG A 6 11.85 4.23 9.98
N THR A 7 11.57 4.80 8.81
CA THR A 7 11.37 4.06 7.57
C THR A 7 12.60 4.03 6.66
N GLY A 8 13.61 4.86 6.92
CA GLY A 8 14.77 5.03 6.03
C GLY A 8 14.47 5.83 4.76
N MET A 9 13.29 6.45 4.67
CA MET A 9 12.90 7.31 3.55
C MET A 9 13.43 8.73 3.74
N ASP A 10 13.64 9.47 2.63
CA ASP A 10 14.30 10.77 2.64
C ASP A 10 13.31 11.92 2.82
N LYS A 11 12.18 11.88 2.13
CA LYS A 11 11.14 12.92 2.22
C LYS A 11 9.76 12.33 2.51
N VAL A 12 8.90 13.18 3.07
CA VAL A 12 7.49 12.88 3.31
C VAL A 12 6.63 14.06 2.89
N PHE A 13 5.57 13.78 2.15
CA PHE A 13 4.47 14.71 1.90
C PHE A 13 3.23 14.23 2.65
N PHE A 14 2.50 15.14 3.31
CA PHE A 14 1.29 14.81 4.05
C PHE A 14 0.05 15.24 3.28
N GLY A 15 -0.91 14.33 3.16
CA GLY A 15 -2.29 14.56 2.78
C GLY A 15 -3.24 14.24 3.93
N ASN A 16 -4.52 13.96 3.63
CA ASN A 16 -5.56 13.74 4.63
C ASN A 16 -6.15 12.32 4.60
N SER A 17 -5.82 11.52 3.60
CA SER A 17 -6.38 10.18 3.40
C SER A 17 -5.41 9.27 2.65
N GLY A 18 -5.73 7.96 2.61
CA GLY A 18 -5.00 6.98 1.80
C GLY A 18 -5.11 7.26 0.31
N ALA A 19 -6.30 7.68 -0.15
CA ALA A 19 -6.50 8.06 -1.55
C ALA A 19 -5.60 9.24 -1.93
N GLU A 20 -5.54 10.31 -1.12
CA GLU A 20 -4.62 11.44 -1.38
C GLU A 20 -3.14 11.02 -1.34
N ALA A 21 -2.77 10.11 -0.44
CA ALA A 21 -1.42 9.57 -0.42
C ALA A 21 -1.09 8.81 -1.72
N ASN A 22 -2.00 7.97 -2.19
CA ASN A 22 -1.83 7.21 -3.43
C ASN A 22 -1.85 8.11 -4.68
N GLU A 23 -2.70 9.14 -4.72
CA GLU A 23 -2.64 10.19 -5.76
C GLU A 23 -1.25 10.85 -5.81
N GLY A 24 -0.72 11.21 -4.63
CA GLY A 24 0.61 11.77 -4.52
C GLY A 24 1.70 10.81 -5.02
N ALA A 25 1.62 9.53 -4.67
CA ALA A 25 2.55 8.49 -5.09
C ALA A 25 2.57 8.30 -6.62
N ILE A 26 1.38 8.17 -7.21
CA ILE A 26 1.22 8.06 -8.68
C ILE A 26 1.81 9.28 -9.38
N LYS A 27 1.50 10.49 -8.89
CA LYS A 27 2.03 11.74 -9.47
C LYS A 27 3.56 11.80 -9.36
N MET A 28 4.14 11.36 -8.26
CA MET A 28 5.60 11.37 -8.08
C MET A 28 6.30 10.36 -8.98
N ALA A 29 5.73 9.17 -9.17
CA ALA A 29 6.26 8.18 -10.10
C ALA A 29 6.25 8.71 -11.55
N ARG A 30 5.13 9.29 -11.97
CA ARG A 30 5.01 9.94 -13.30
C ARG A 30 5.96 11.13 -13.45
N LYS A 31 6.13 11.96 -12.38
CA LYS A 31 7.06 13.09 -12.38
C LYS A 31 8.51 12.64 -12.51
N TYR A 32 8.93 11.63 -11.73
CA TYR A 32 10.25 11.01 -11.85
C TYR A 32 10.51 10.56 -13.28
N SER A 33 9.58 9.81 -13.84
CA SER A 33 9.70 9.31 -15.22
C SER A 33 9.78 10.43 -16.23
N TYR A 34 8.95 11.47 -16.10
CA TYR A 34 8.99 12.62 -17.00
C TYR A 34 10.31 13.38 -16.95
N ASP A 35 10.85 13.60 -15.75
CA ASP A 35 12.09 14.33 -15.56
C ASP A 35 13.31 13.61 -16.17
N HIS A 36 13.29 12.27 -16.19
CA HIS A 36 14.41 11.45 -16.69
C HIS A 36 14.23 11.01 -18.15
N TYR A 37 13.00 10.80 -18.60
CA TYR A 37 12.71 10.17 -19.91
C TYR A 37 11.82 11.01 -20.81
N GLY A 38 11.29 12.14 -20.34
CA GLY A 38 10.34 12.96 -21.12
C GLY A 38 8.93 12.37 -21.15
N LYS A 39 8.15 12.79 -22.16
CA LYS A 39 6.74 12.41 -22.33
C LYS A 39 6.57 10.97 -22.82
N GLY A 40 5.46 10.34 -22.40
CA GLY A 40 4.99 9.06 -22.93
C GLY A 40 5.49 7.83 -22.16
N ARG A 41 6.11 8.03 -20.99
CA ARG A 41 6.44 6.98 -20.03
C ARG A 41 5.73 7.27 -18.70
N ASP A 42 4.43 6.99 -18.66
CA ASP A 42 3.52 7.41 -17.59
C ASP A 42 2.50 6.32 -17.17
N VAL A 43 2.64 5.10 -17.71
CA VAL A 43 1.82 3.95 -17.35
C VAL A 43 2.23 3.40 -15.98
N VAL A 44 1.24 3.20 -15.12
CA VAL A 44 1.38 2.53 -13.82
C VAL A 44 0.70 1.17 -13.90
N ILE A 45 1.45 0.10 -13.62
CA ILE A 45 0.90 -1.25 -13.52
C ILE A 45 0.49 -1.52 -12.07
N THR A 46 -0.74 -1.99 -11.87
CA THR A 46 -1.29 -2.40 -10.58
C THR A 46 -1.71 -3.86 -10.59
N LEU A 47 -2.03 -4.42 -9.44
CA LEU A 47 -2.42 -5.82 -9.33
C LEU A 47 -3.95 -5.99 -9.41
N VAL A 48 -4.41 -7.02 -10.09
CA VAL A 48 -5.81 -7.47 -10.00
C VAL A 48 -6.15 -7.76 -8.54
N ASN A 49 -7.37 -7.45 -8.12
CA ASN A 49 -7.87 -7.51 -6.74
C ASN A 49 -7.24 -6.50 -5.76
N SER A 50 -6.43 -5.54 -6.24
CA SER A 50 -5.92 -4.45 -5.41
C SER A 50 -7.01 -3.43 -5.05
N PHE A 51 -6.73 -2.62 -4.02
CA PHE A 51 -7.57 -1.47 -3.65
C PHE A 51 -6.68 -0.28 -3.23
N HIS A 52 -6.75 0.82 -3.99
CA HIS A 52 -5.89 1.98 -3.77
C HIS A 52 -6.62 3.27 -3.43
N GLY A 53 -7.95 3.29 -3.47
CA GLY A 53 -8.77 4.44 -3.07
C GLY A 53 -10.03 4.65 -3.89
N ARG A 54 -10.70 5.78 -3.63
CA ARG A 54 -12.00 6.13 -4.22
C ARG A 54 -11.99 7.44 -5.03
N THR A 55 -10.86 8.12 -5.15
CA THR A 55 -10.68 9.22 -6.13
C THR A 55 -10.54 8.65 -7.53
N ILE A 56 -10.79 9.43 -8.57
CA ILE A 56 -10.83 8.89 -9.94
C ILE A 56 -9.52 8.18 -10.30
N ALA A 57 -8.32 8.77 -10.03
CA ALA A 57 -7.09 8.08 -10.37
C ALA A 57 -6.80 6.87 -9.49
N THR A 58 -7.02 6.94 -8.17
CA THR A 58 -6.85 5.77 -7.30
C THR A 58 -7.91 4.70 -7.51
N LEU A 59 -9.12 5.08 -7.94
CA LEU A 59 -10.16 4.15 -8.35
C LEU A 59 -9.76 3.46 -9.67
N THR A 60 -9.21 4.20 -10.62
CA THR A 60 -8.62 3.60 -11.83
C THR A 60 -7.47 2.66 -11.49
N ALA A 61 -6.61 2.99 -10.51
CA ALA A 61 -5.53 2.11 -10.07
C ALA A 61 -6.03 0.84 -9.34
N THR A 62 -7.26 0.84 -8.84
CA THR A 62 -7.88 -0.28 -8.11
C THR A 62 -8.26 -1.41 -9.08
N GLY A 63 -7.63 -2.58 -8.94
CA GLY A 63 -7.79 -3.73 -9.84
C GLY A 63 -9.04 -4.56 -9.58
N GLN A 64 -10.19 -3.95 -9.28
CA GLN A 64 -11.45 -4.61 -8.99
C GLN A 64 -12.60 -3.95 -9.76
N GLU A 65 -13.13 -4.62 -10.77
CA GLU A 65 -14.20 -4.09 -11.64
C GLU A 65 -15.47 -3.69 -10.86
N VAL A 66 -15.78 -4.35 -9.76
CA VAL A 66 -16.95 -4.04 -8.92
C VAL A 66 -16.96 -2.59 -8.44
N PHE A 67 -15.79 -1.98 -8.26
CA PHE A 67 -15.65 -0.59 -7.85
C PHE A 67 -15.67 0.40 -9.02
N HIS A 68 -15.52 -0.06 -10.25
CA HIS A 68 -15.50 0.79 -11.45
C HIS A 68 -16.89 1.13 -11.99
N ASN A 69 -17.93 0.41 -11.56
CA ASN A 69 -19.30 0.64 -12.02
C ASN A 69 -19.72 2.11 -11.78
N TYR A 70 -20.33 2.74 -12.80
CA TYR A 70 -20.96 4.08 -12.78
C TYR A 70 -20.02 5.29 -12.78
N PHE A 71 -18.70 5.15 -12.59
CA PHE A 71 -17.79 6.27 -12.30
C PHE A 71 -16.86 6.65 -13.47
N GLY A 72 -17.02 6.03 -14.63
CA GLY A 72 -16.23 6.39 -15.83
C GLY A 72 -16.61 7.79 -16.38
N PRO A 73 -15.77 8.39 -17.24
CA PRO A 73 -14.55 7.81 -17.79
C PRO A 73 -13.39 7.80 -16.79
N PHE A 74 -12.56 6.75 -16.89
CA PHE A 74 -11.38 6.59 -16.04
C PHE A 74 -10.14 7.21 -16.67
N ASN A 75 -9.09 7.39 -15.85
CA ASN A 75 -7.81 7.91 -16.31
C ASN A 75 -7.09 6.89 -17.21
N GLU A 76 -6.48 7.36 -18.28
CA GLU A 76 -5.54 6.58 -19.07
C GLU A 76 -4.22 6.33 -18.29
N GLY A 77 -3.41 5.38 -18.78
CA GLY A 77 -2.10 5.09 -18.21
C GLY A 77 -2.14 4.19 -16.97
N PHE A 78 -3.11 3.27 -16.89
CA PHE A 78 -3.16 2.19 -15.91
C PHE A 78 -3.34 0.85 -16.61
N GLN A 79 -2.61 -0.16 -16.12
CA GLN A 79 -2.71 -1.55 -16.57
C GLN A 79 -2.73 -2.47 -15.36
N TYR A 80 -3.29 -3.68 -15.53
CA TYR A 80 -3.48 -4.61 -14.43
C TYR A 80 -2.87 -5.97 -14.75
N VAL A 81 -2.28 -6.61 -13.74
CA VAL A 81 -1.70 -7.95 -13.85
C VAL A 81 -2.15 -8.81 -12.67
N PRO A 82 -2.35 -10.12 -12.84
CA PRO A 82 -2.65 -11.00 -11.71
C PRO A 82 -1.55 -10.95 -10.65
N ALA A 83 -1.93 -10.92 -9.37
CA ALA A 83 -0.99 -10.99 -8.27
C ALA A 83 -0.24 -12.32 -8.27
N GLY A 84 1.08 -12.30 -8.18
CA GLY A 84 1.94 -13.49 -8.22
C GLY A 84 2.37 -13.93 -9.61
N ASP A 85 1.86 -13.33 -10.68
CA ASP A 85 2.22 -13.66 -12.05
C ASP A 85 3.35 -12.74 -12.55
N LEU A 86 4.60 -13.18 -12.33
CA LEU A 86 5.79 -12.42 -12.75
C LEU A 86 5.97 -12.44 -14.27
N GLU A 87 5.58 -13.51 -14.94
CA GLU A 87 5.69 -13.63 -16.41
C GLU A 87 4.78 -12.60 -17.07
N ALA A 88 3.50 -12.57 -16.70
CA ALA A 88 2.55 -11.59 -17.19
C ALA A 88 2.98 -10.14 -16.86
N LEU A 89 3.54 -9.89 -15.67
CA LEU A 89 4.08 -8.57 -15.33
C LEU A 89 5.25 -8.19 -16.25
N THR A 90 6.17 -9.12 -16.50
CA THR A 90 7.36 -8.87 -17.34
C THR A 90 6.97 -8.60 -18.79
N GLU A 91 6.00 -9.33 -19.31
CA GLU A 91 5.47 -9.11 -20.67
C GLU A 91 4.73 -7.78 -20.81
N LEU A 92 4.05 -7.33 -19.75
CA LEU A 92 3.27 -6.09 -19.74
C LEU A 92 4.17 -4.85 -19.63
N VAL A 93 5.35 -4.97 -19.01
CA VAL A 93 6.30 -3.87 -18.86
C VAL A 93 6.88 -3.49 -20.23
N ASP A 94 6.63 -2.26 -20.65
CA ASP A 94 7.12 -1.71 -21.91
C ASP A 94 7.79 -0.34 -21.72
N ARG A 95 8.11 0.32 -22.84
CA ARG A 95 8.73 1.66 -22.87
C ARG A 95 7.85 2.76 -22.26
N HIS A 96 6.55 2.53 -22.09
CA HIS A 96 5.59 3.48 -21.54
C HIS A 96 5.40 3.30 -20.02
N THR A 97 5.90 2.20 -19.47
CA THR A 97 5.75 1.89 -18.05
C THR A 97 6.68 2.75 -17.19
N CYS A 98 6.13 3.43 -16.19
CA CYS A 98 6.89 4.25 -15.23
C CYS A 98 6.94 3.66 -13.83
N ALA A 99 5.95 2.84 -13.44
CA ALA A 99 5.86 2.33 -12.08
C ALA A 99 5.09 1.01 -12.00
N VAL A 100 5.40 0.25 -10.94
CA VAL A 100 4.54 -0.83 -10.42
C VAL A 100 4.03 -0.39 -9.05
N MET A 101 2.73 -0.55 -8.82
CA MET A 101 2.08 -0.24 -7.54
C MET A 101 1.38 -1.47 -6.98
N MET A 102 1.65 -1.81 -5.73
CA MET A 102 1.09 -3.01 -5.09
C MET A 102 0.86 -2.84 -3.59
N GLU A 103 -0.08 -3.63 -3.06
CA GLU A 103 -0.19 -3.96 -1.64
C GLU A 103 0.57 -5.27 -1.39
N LEU A 104 1.32 -5.37 -0.31
CA LEU A 104 1.99 -6.65 0.06
C LEU A 104 1.01 -7.67 0.64
N ILE A 105 -0.14 -7.21 1.14
CA ILE A 105 -1.30 -8.01 1.49
C ILE A 105 -2.52 -7.30 0.90
N GLN A 106 -3.17 -7.92 -0.06
CA GLN A 106 -4.39 -7.39 -0.68
C GLN A 106 -5.55 -7.45 0.31
N GLY A 107 -5.80 -6.33 1.01
CA GLY A 107 -6.79 -6.29 2.09
C GLY A 107 -8.21 -6.54 1.61
N GLU A 108 -8.66 -5.77 0.64
CA GLU A 108 -9.99 -5.89 0.03
C GLU A 108 -10.08 -7.09 -0.93
N GLY A 109 -8.96 -7.68 -1.32
CA GLY A 109 -8.84 -8.88 -2.14
C GLY A 109 -8.89 -10.20 -1.35
N GLY A 110 -9.35 -10.18 -0.07
CA GLY A 110 -9.47 -11.39 0.75
C GLY A 110 -8.31 -11.63 1.72
N VAL A 111 -7.55 -10.60 2.05
CA VAL A 111 -6.38 -10.64 2.95
C VAL A 111 -5.31 -11.64 2.46
N MET A 112 -4.97 -11.52 1.17
CA MET A 112 -4.02 -12.37 0.50
C MET A 112 -2.62 -11.74 0.53
N ALA A 113 -1.70 -12.36 1.25
CA ALA A 113 -0.29 -11.96 1.26
C ALA A 113 0.39 -12.43 -0.03
N LEU A 114 1.21 -11.55 -0.62
CA LEU A 114 2.02 -11.89 -1.78
C LEU A 114 3.17 -12.84 -1.39
N ASP A 115 3.57 -13.66 -2.34
CA ASP A 115 4.73 -14.53 -2.17
C ASP A 115 6.02 -13.70 -2.07
N PRO A 116 6.93 -13.99 -1.11
CA PRO A 116 8.17 -13.25 -0.95
C PRO A 116 9.10 -13.30 -2.17
N GLU A 117 9.16 -14.42 -2.87
CA GLU A 117 10.01 -14.56 -4.07
C GLU A 117 9.47 -13.70 -5.21
N TYR A 118 8.14 -13.68 -5.38
CA TYR A 118 7.47 -12.77 -6.32
C TYR A 118 7.78 -11.30 -6.01
N VAL A 119 7.65 -10.89 -4.75
CA VAL A 119 7.90 -9.50 -4.31
C VAL A 119 9.35 -9.09 -4.60
N GLN A 120 10.33 -9.97 -4.32
CA GLN A 120 11.73 -9.70 -4.64
C GLN A 120 11.99 -9.64 -6.15
N ALA A 121 11.34 -10.50 -6.92
CA ALA A 121 11.45 -10.48 -8.38
C ALA A 121 10.85 -9.20 -8.98
N VAL A 122 9.71 -8.71 -8.44
CA VAL A 122 9.15 -7.40 -8.83
C VAL A 122 10.12 -6.26 -8.52
N ARG A 123 10.79 -6.28 -7.36
CA ARG A 123 11.83 -5.28 -7.03
C ARG A 123 12.97 -5.31 -8.04
N ALA A 124 13.49 -6.52 -8.34
CA ALA A 124 14.57 -6.69 -9.31
C ALA A 124 14.18 -6.20 -10.71
N LEU A 125 12.97 -6.50 -11.17
CA LEU A 125 12.43 -6.01 -12.45
C LEU A 125 12.34 -4.48 -12.46
N CYS A 126 11.85 -3.87 -11.36
CA CYS A 126 11.80 -2.42 -11.26
C CYS A 126 13.20 -1.78 -11.28
N ASP A 127 14.19 -2.41 -10.65
CA ASP A 127 15.59 -1.93 -10.69
C ASP A 127 16.18 -2.04 -12.10
N GLU A 128 15.97 -3.18 -12.78
CA GLU A 128 16.46 -3.41 -14.15
C GLU A 128 15.88 -2.42 -15.15
N LYS A 129 14.58 -2.15 -15.06
CA LYS A 129 13.86 -1.29 -16.02
C LYS A 129 13.76 0.16 -15.59
N ASP A 130 14.39 0.55 -14.48
CA ASP A 130 14.28 1.86 -13.83
C ASP A 130 12.83 2.32 -13.65
N LEU A 131 11.99 1.42 -13.11
CA LEU A 131 10.62 1.72 -12.69
C LEU A 131 10.58 2.17 -11.24
N VAL A 132 9.57 2.97 -10.91
CA VAL A 132 9.29 3.32 -9.51
C VAL A 132 8.45 2.21 -8.88
N LEU A 133 8.93 1.60 -7.78
CA LEU A 133 8.14 0.66 -7.00
C LEU A 133 7.39 1.41 -5.90
N ILE A 134 6.06 1.41 -6.01
CA ILE A 134 5.13 1.99 -5.02
C ILE A 134 4.55 0.86 -4.19
N VAL A 135 4.73 0.91 -2.87
CA VAL A 135 4.06 -0.02 -1.95
C VAL A 135 3.01 0.73 -1.14
N ASP A 136 1.76 0.31 -1.33
CA ASP A 136 0.62 0.83 -0.58
C ASP A 136 0.55 0.15 0.79
N GLU A 137 0.99 0.86 1.80
CA GLU A 137 0.95 0.45 3.21
C GLU A 137 -0.17 1.13 4.01
N VAL A 138 -1.16 1.66 3.32
CA VAL A 138 -2.31 2.33 3.95
C VAL A 138 -3.04 1.40 4.91
N GLN A 139 -3.13 0.12 4.59
CA GLN A 139 -3.75 -0.88 5.45
C GLN A 139 -2.75 -1.72 6.24
N THR A 140 -1.62 -2.08 5.63
CA THR A 140 -0.62 -2.99 6.19
C THR A 140 0.36 -2.32 7.16
N GLY A 141 0.56 -1.02 7.04
CA GLY A 141 1.55 -0.26 7.82
C GLY A 141 1.12 0.03 9.27
N MET A 142 1.93 0.82 9.93
CA MET A 142 1.70 1.30 11.30
C MET A 142 1.52 0.19 12.33
N GLY A 143 2.30 -0.89 12.22
CA GLY A 143 2.29 -1.98 13.18
C GLY A 143 1.22 -3.05 12.95
N ARG A 144 0.34 -2.90 11.96
CA ARG A 144 -0.78 -3.82 11.70
C ARG A 144 -0.33 -5.27 11.51
N THR A 145 0.77 -5.49 10.83
CA THR A 145 1.30 -6.82 10.50
C THR A 145 2.32 -7.35 11.51
N GLY A 146 2.58 -6.60 12.61
CA GLY A 146 3.54 -6.97 13.63
C GLY A 146 4.95 -6.43 13.40
N THR A 147 5.17 -5.71 12.31
CA THR A 147 6.31 -4.84 12.01
C THR A 147 5.82 -3.42 11.77
N PHE A 148 6.69 -2.42 11.80
CA PHE A 148 6.25 -1.03 11.58
C PHE A 148 5.68 -0.84 10.17
N LEU A 149 6.40 -1.33 9.14
CA LEU A 149 5.93 -1.48 7.76
C LEU A 149 5.87 -2.97 7.40
N CYS A 150 4.90 -3.37 6.59
CA CYS A 150 4.83 -4.72 6.05
C CYS A 150 6.05 -5.06 5.18
N CYS A 151 6.64 -4.07 4.51
CA CYS A 151 7.90 -4.21 3.76
C CYS A 151 9.02 -4.87 4.59
N GLU A 152 9.04 -4.71 5.91
CA GLU A 152 10.05 -5.31 6.80
C GLU A 152 9.99 -6.85 6.79
N HIS A 153 8.80 -7.46 6.63
CA HIS A 153 8.65 -8.91 6.51
C HIS A 153 9.28 -9.46 5.23
N TYR A 154 9.32 -8.64 4.18
CA TYR A 154 9.83 -8.99 2.86
C TYR A 154 11.28 -8.55 2.65
N ASN A 155 11.91 -7.89 3.62
CA ASN A 155 13.19 -7.21 3.44
C ASN A 155 13.20 -6.33 2.17
N LEU A 156 12.06 -5.68 1.88
CA LEU A 156 11.82 -4.89 0.69
C LEU A 156 12.13 -3.41 0.93
N LYS A 157 12.82 -2.79 -0.01
CA LYS A 157 13.07 -1.34 -0.04
C LYS A 157 12.35 -0.74 -1.26
N PRO A 158 11.11 -0.26 -1.12
CA PRO A 158 10.39 0.41 -2.20
C PRO A 158 10.92 1.83 -2.42
N ASP A 159 10.57 2.41 -3.57
CA ASP A 159 10.90 3.81 -3.87
C ASP A 159 9.90 4.77 -3.22
N ILE A 160 8.63 4.35 -3.14
CA ILE A 160 7.56 5.09 -2.48
C ILE A 160 6.78 4.16 -1.55
N VAL A 161 6.46 4.65 -0.35
CA VAL A 161 5.52 4.03 0.58
C VAL A 161 4.40 5.00 0.90
N THR A 162 3.15 4.54 0.84
CA THR A 162 2.00 5.33 1.28
C THR A 162 1.45 4.83 2.61
N LEU A 163 1.07 5.76 3.48
CA LEU A 163 0.51 5.49 4.81
C LEU A 163 -0.76 6.33 5.02
N ALA A 164 -1.71 5.79 5.76
CA ALA A 164 -2.88 6.50 6.29
C ALA A 164 -3.51 5.68 7.43
N LYS A 165 -4.84 5.61 7.52
CA LYS A 165 -5.59 4.80 8.49
C LYS A 165 -4.96 4.86 9.90
N GLY A 166 -4.20 3.84 10.29
CA GLY A 166 -3.52 3.74 11.58
C GLY A 166 -2.58 4.91 11.90
N LEU A 167 -2.06 5.61 10.88
CA LEU A 167 -1.12 6.73 11.07
C LEU A 167 -1.70 7.84 11.94
N GLY A 168 -2.99 8.14 11.81
CA GLY A 168 -3.66 9.24 12.52
C GLY A 168 -4.34 8.85 13.83
N GLY A 169 -4.51 7.54 14.10
CA GLY A 169 -5.24 7.07 15.28
C GLY A 169 -6.70 7.56 15.33
N GLY A 170 -7.33 7.75 14.16
CA GLY A 170 -8.68 8.28 13.99
C GLY A 170 -8.73 9.69 13.39
N LEU A 171 -7.60 10.40 13.33
CA LEU A 171 -7.51 11.71 12.66
C LEU A 171 -7.21 11.54 11.16
N PRO A 172 -7.74 12.45 10.30
CA PRO A 172 -7.52 12.38 8.86
C PRO A 172 -6.10 12.81 8.48
N ILE A 173 -5.23 11.84 8.23
CA ILE A 173 -3.88 12.06 7.76
C ILE A 173 -3.45 10.93 6.82
N GLY A 174 -2.82 11.29 5.71
CA GLY A 174 -2.11 10.40 4.81
C GLY A 174 -0.68 10.87 4.62
N ALA A 175 0.21 9.99 4.22
CA ALA A 175 1.60 10.32 3.97
C ALA A 175 2.14 9.57 2.75
N VAL A 176 2.88 10.28 1.91
CA VAL A 176 3.71 9.73 0.84
C VAL A 176 5.15 9.83 1.29
N LEU A 177 5.81 8.71 1.50
CA LEU A 177 7.23 8.64 1.83
C LEU A 177 8.00 8.26 0.56
N MET A 178 9.10 8.92 0.31
CA MET A 178 9.91 8.78 -0.90
C MET A 178 11.37 8.58 -0.54
N ASN A 179 12.03 7.66 -1.24
CA ASN A 179 13.49 7.55 -1.19
C ASN A 179 14.15 8.68 -1.99
N GLU A 180 15.48 8.80 -1.93
CA GLU A 180 16.26 9.82 -2.62
C GLU A 180 15.97 9.87 -4.13
N LYS A 181 15.85 8.69 -4.79
CA LYS A 181 15.56 8.53 -6.22
C LYS A 181 14.36 9.37 -6.66
N VAL A 182 13.25 9.31 -5.90
CA VAL A 182 11.99 9.98 -6.28
C VAL A 182 11.85 11.36 -5.61
N ALA A 183 12.47 11.52 -4.44
CA ALA A 183 12.34 12.71 -3.59
C ALA A 183 12.81 14.01 -4.26
N GLU A 184 13.75 13.94 -5.21
CA GLU A 184 14.23 15.10 -5.96
C GLU A 184 13.12 15.79 -6.75
N GLY A 185 12.18 15.03 -7.33
CA GLY A 185 11.02 15.53 -8.05
C GLY A 185 10.00 16.29 -7.19
N MET A 186 10.04 16.15 -5.85
CA MET A 186 9.13 16.81 -4.91
C MET A 186 9.70 18.18 -4.49
N GLY A 187 9.47 19.19 -5.27
CA GLY A 187 9.83 20.57 -4.98
C GLY A 187 8.61 21.46 -4.72
N PRO A 188 8.81 22.76 -4.37
CA PRO A 188 7.74 23.72 -4.24
C PRO A 188 6.87 23.80 -5.50
N GLY A 189 5.54 23.75 -5.32
CA GLY A 189 4.58 23.83 -6.42
C GLY A 189 4.33 22.51 -7.19
N THR A 190 5.09 21.45 -6.94
CA THR A 190 4.90 20.16 -7.62
C THR A 190 3.61 19.47 -7.18
N HIS A 191 3.30 19.50 -5.90
CA HIS A 191 2.10 18.92 -5.31
C HIS A 191 1.62 19.76 -4.14
N GLY A 192 0.34 19.67 -3.78
CA GLY A 192 -0.25 20.45 -2.72
C GLY A 192 -1.46 19.80 -2.07
N SER A 193 -1.74 20.18 -0.83
CA SER A 193 -2.93 19.81 -0.08
C SER A 193 -3.28 20.95 0.86
N THR A 194 -4.55 21.40 0.87
CA THR A 194 -4.98 22.52 1.71
C THR A 194 -4.80 22.23 3.20
N PHE A 195 -5.14 21.03 3.66
CA PHE A 195 -5.09 20.64 5.06
C PHE A 195 -4.00 19.60 5.38
N GLY A 196 -3.27 19.14 4.38
CA GLY A 196 -2.19 18.17 4.57
C GLY A 196 -1.09 18.70 5.47
N GLY A 197 -0.73 17.93 6.49
CA GLY A 197 0.28 18.34 7.47
C GLY A 197 -0.20 19.35 8.52
N ASN A 198 -1.52 19.50 8.70
CA ASN A 198 -2.05 20.38 9.75
C ASN A 198 -1.57 19.95 11.16
N PRO A 199 -1.38 20.91 12.09
CA PRO A 199 -0.79 20.62 13.40
C PRO A 199 -1.55 19.60 14.24
N VAL A 200 -2.88 19.58 14.17
CA VAL A 200 -3.72 18.67 14.97
C VAL A 200 -3.51 17.22 14.53
N CYS A 201 -3.62 16.96 13.22
CA CYS A 201 -3.43 15.61 12.68
C CYS A 201 -1.97 15.15 12.82
N CYS A 202 -1.00 16.07 12.67
CA CYS A 202 0.41 15.76 12.90
C CYS A 202 0.71 15.42 14.37
N ALA A 203 0.08 16.09 15.32
CA ALA A 203 0.21 15.77 16.75
C ALA A 203 -0.38 14.39 17.07
N GLY A 204 -1.57 14.07 16.53
CA GLY A 204 -2.15 12.73 16.62
C GLY A 204 -1.25 11.66 16.02
N GLY A 205 -0.77 11.88 14.79
CA GLY A 205 0.17 10.96 14.14
C GLY A 205 1.48 10.79 14.92
N LEU A 206 1.98 11.84 15.58
CA LEU A 206 3.16 11.74 16.43
C LEU A 206 2.89 10.91 17.69
N ALA A 207 1.72 11.03 18.30
CA ALA A 207 1.31 10.21 19.44
C ALA A 207 1.22 8.73 19.04
N VAL A 208 0.59 8.42 17.91
CA VAL A 208 0.54 7.06 17.35
C VAL A 208 1.94 6.52 17.06
N LEU A 209 2.79 7.31 16.41
CA LEU A 209 4.18 6.92 16.15
C LEU A 209 4.93 6.57 17.43
N ASN A 210 4.80 7.39 18.47
CA ASN A 210 5.43 7.15 19.77
C ASN A 210 4.96 5.82 20.38
N THR A 211 3.67 5.52 20.30
CA THR A 211 3.07 4.30 20.82
C THR A 211 3.54 3.06 20.04
N VAL A 212 3.41 3.09 18.71
CA VAL A 212 3.73 1.94 17.85
C VAL A 212 5.23 1.62 17.86
N THR A 213 6.08 2.63 18.06
CA THR A 213 7.54 2.43 18.14
C THR A 213 8.06 2.27 19.56
N ALA A 214 7.19 2.21 20.57
CA ALA A 214 7.60 1.91 21.94
C ALA A 214 8.09 0.46 22.07
N PRO A 215 9.12 0.20 22.91
CA PRO A 215 9.59 -1.16 23.15
C PRO A 215 8.45 -2.09 23.57
N GLY A 216 8.41 -3.29 23.03
CA GLY A 216 7.41 -4.32 23.35
C GLY A 216 6.08 -4.19 22.60
N PHE A 217 5.77 -3.06 21.95
CA PHE A 217 4.47 -2.88 21.28
C PHE A 217 4.28 -3.82 20.09
N LEU A 218 5.25 -3.91 19.19
CA LEU A 218 5.17 -4.77 18.01
C LEU A 218 5.23 -6.25 18.38
N GLU A 219 6.01 -6.61 19.39
CA GLU A 219 6.07 -7.95 19.96
C GLU A 219 4.72 -8.36 20.56
N GLU A 220 4.02 -7.43 21.22
CA GLU A 220 2.66 -7.68 21.73
C GLU A 220 1.66 -7.88 20.60
N VAL A 221 1.77 -7.12 19.48
CA VAL A 221 0.94 -7.32 18.27
C VAL A 221 1.16 -8.73 17.72
N GLN A 222 2.40 -9.17 17.60
CA GLN A 222 2.74 -10.52 17.11
C GLN A 222 2.19 -11.61 18.03
N HIS A 223 2.34 -11.44 19.36
CA HIS A 223 1.81 -12.39 20.33
C HIS A 223 0.27 -12.50 20.26
N LYS A 224 -0.43 -11.37 20.22
CA LYS A 224 -1.90 -11.33 20.04
C LYS A 224 -2.34 -11.97 18.74
N ALA A 225 -1.62 -11.71 17.66
CA ALA A 225 -1.89 -12.28 16.36
C ALA A 225 -1.75 -13.81 16.34
N ALA A 226 -0.67 -14.34 16.91
CA ALA A 226 -0.44 -15.79 17.00
C ALA A 226 -1.57 -16.47 17.80
N LYS A 227 -1.92 -15.92 18.97
CA LYS A 227 -3.00 -16.44 19.82
C LYS A 227 -4.37 -16.41 19.13
N LEU A 228 -4.65 -15.32 18.38
CA LEU A 228 -5.94 -15.19 17.69
C LEU A 228 -6.01 -16.17 16.51
N ARG A 229 -4.97 -16.29 15.72
CA ARG A 229 -4.87 -17.25 14.60
C ARG A 229 -5.05 -18.69 15.05
N GLU A 230 -4.37 -19.08 16.14
CA GLU A 230 -4.52 -20.41 16.72
C GLU A 230 -5.97 -20.72 17.11
N LYS A 231 -6.67 -19.75 17.72
CA LYS A 231 -8.08 -19.90 18.08
C LYS A 231 -9.00 -19.99 16.86
N LEU A 232 -8.79 -19.11 15.88
CA LEU A 232 -9.60 -19.10 14.65
C LEU A 232 -9.45 -20.38 13.84
N ALA A 233 -8.23 -20.92 13.71
CA ALA A 233 -7.98 -22.16 12.98
C ALA A 233 -8.66 -23.41 13.59
N LYS A 234 -9.03 -23.33 14.88
CA LYS A 234 -9.73 -24.41 15.59
C LYS A 234 -11.25 -24.36 15.46
N LEU A 235 -11.80 -23.29 14.88
CA LEU A 235 -13.26 -23.17 14.71
C LEU A 235 -13.76 -24.10 13.60
N PRO A 236 -14.85 -24.88 13.84
CA PRO A 236 -15.31 -25.92 12.91
C PRO A 236 -15.66 -25.40 11.51
N GLY A 237 -16.11 -24.14 11.39
CA GLY A 237 -16.51 -23.53 10.13
C GLY A 237 -15.36 -22.84 9.37
N VAL A 238 -14.15 -22.82 9.92
CA VAL A 238 -12.98 -22.18 9.30
C VAL A 238 -12.22 -23.21 8.48
N GLU A 239 -11.96 -22.89 7.22
CA GLU A 239 -11.13 -23.69 6.31
C GLU A 239 -9.66 -23.30 6.43
N SER A 240 -9.36 -22.02 6.37
CA SER A 240 -8.00 -21.49 6.49
C SER A 240 -7.96 -20.08 7.09
N VAL A 241 -6.77 -19.69 7.56
CA VAL A 241 -6.50 -18.34 8.11
C VAL A 241 -5.30 -17.76 7.38
N SER A 242 -5.50 -16.63 6.70
CA SER A 242 -4.50 -15.92 5.89
C SER A 242 -4.02 -14.61 6.52
N GLY A 243 -3.11 -13.89 5.84
CA GLY A 243 -2.59 -12.59 6.23
C GLY A 243 -1.43 -12.64 7.22
N LEU A 244 -0.98 -11.49 7.77
CA LEU A 244 0.12 -11.33 8.72
C LEU A 244 -0.30 -10.47 9.92
N GLY A 245 0.27 -10.75 11.08
CA GLY A 245 -0.02 -10.01 12.30
C GLY A 245 -1.53 -9.98 12.60
N LEU A 246 -2.06 -8.80 12.88
CA LEU A 246 -3.50 -8.56 13.12
C LEU A 246 -4.27 -8.16 11.84
N MET A 247 -3.70 -8.37 10.67
CA MET A 247 -4.42 -8.37 9.40
C MET A 247 -4.73 -9.80 9.04
N ILE A 248 -5.95 -10.25 9.35
CA ILE A 248 -6.35 -11.66 9.35
C ILE A 248 -7.53 -11.86 8.40
N GLY A 249 -7.36 -12.76 7.45
CA GLY A 249 -8.42 -13.31 6.60
C GLY A 249 -8.86 -14.68 7.09
N ILE A 250 -10.13 -15.00 6.89
CA ILE A 250 -10.71 -16.29 7.26
C ILE A 250 -11.46 -16.84 6.04
N ALA A 251 -11.05 -17.99 5.53
CA ALA A 251 -11.82 -18.74 4.56
C ALA A 251 -12.81 -19.66 5.31
N LEU A 252 -14.05 -19.70 4.84
CA LEU A 252 -15.13 -20.50 5.43
C LEU A 252 -15.41 -21.72 4.57
N LYS A 253 -15.70 -22.87 5.20
CA LYS A 253 -15.95 -24.16 4.51
C LYS A 253 -17.25 -24.16 3.70
N ASP A 254 -18.35 -23.82 4.34
CA ASP A 254 -19.69 -24.09 3.80
C ASP A 254 -20.61 -22.84 3.75
N LYS A 255 -20.09 -21.65 4.10
CA LYS A 255 -20.88 -20.41 4.16
C LYS A 255 -20.23 -19.30 3.35
N LYS A 256 -21.05 -18.46 2.74
CA LYS A 256 -20.56 -17.24 2.12
C LYS A 256 -20.15 -16.23 3.22
N ALA A 257 -19.03 -15.59 3.05
CA ALA A 257 -18.51 -14.59 4.01
C ALA A 257 -19.53 -13.50 4.33
N ILE A 258 -20.28 -13.04 3.31
CA ILE A 258 -21.30 -12.01 3.47
C ILE A 258 -22.45 -12.45 4.38
N ASP A 259 -22.87 -13.72 4.33
CA ASP A 259 -23.94 -14.23 5.16
C ASP A 259 -23.54 -14.27 6.65
N VAL A 260 -22.26 -14.60 6.89
CA VAL A 260 -21.71 -14.60 8.26
C VAL A 260 -21.52 -13.16 8.76
N ALA A 261 -21.01 -12.26 7.92
CA ALA A 261 -20.83 -10.85 8.28
C ALA A 261 -22.17 -10.15 8.59
N ASN A 262 -23.25 -10.48 7.87
CA ASN A 262 -24.56 -9.91 8.11
C ASN A 262 -25.26 -10.49 9.37
N ALA A 263 -24.81 -11.62 9.87
CA ALA A 263 -25.35 -12.27 11.06
C ALA A 263 -24.61 -11.90 12.35
N ALA A 264 -23.44 -11.25 12.26
CA ALA A 264 -22.59 -10.83 13.36
C ALA A 264 -22.90 -9.40 13.83
#